data_67617d1afee2e38e60fca9540805b4f4
#
_entry.id   67617d1afee2e38e60fca9540805b4f4
#
_cell.length_a   1.000
_cell.length_b   1.000
_cell.length_c   1.000
_cell.angle_alpha   90.00
_cell.angle_beta   90.00
_cell.angle_gamma   90.00
#
_symmetry.space_group_name_H-M   'P 1'
#
loop_
_entity.id
_entity.type
_entity.pdbx_description
1 polymer ?
#
loop_
_entity_poly.entity_id
_entity_poly.type
_entity_poly.pdbx_seq_one_letter_code
_entity_poly.pdbx_strand_id
1 'polypeptide(L)'
;MKTVENVEEAICHINANNTKHSEAIITENKEAAEKFLAGIDAACVYVNASTRFTDGFEFGFGAEIGISTQKLHARGPMGLPELTSYQYRILGDGQIRP
;
A
#
# COMPACT_ATOMS: atom_id res chain seq x y z
N MET A 1 -10.26 15.78 15.61
CA MET A 1 -8.80 15.89 15.83
C MET A 1 -8.48 15.34 17.21
N LYS A 2 -7.43 14.51 17.32
CA LYS A 2 -6.95 13.93 18.58
C LYS A 2 -5.46 14.26 18.74
N THR A 3 -5.07 14.69 19.92
CA THR A 3 -3.66 14.84 20.31
C THR A 3 -3.20 13.53 20.94
N VAL A 4 -1.99 13.09 20.64
CA VAL A 4 -1.38 11.86 21.15
C VAL A 4 0.02 12.15 21.69
N GLU A 5 0.55 11.27 22.54
CA GLU A 5 1.82 11.48 23.23
C GLU A 5 3.04 11.14 22.34
N ASN A 6 2.87 10.18 21.41
CA ASN A 6 3.97 9.66 20.58
C ASN A 6 3.47 9.02 19.30
N VAL A 7 4.38 8.62 18.43
CA VAL A 7 4.06 7.99 17.15
C VAL A 7 3.41 6.61 17.33
N GLU A 8 3.76 5.87 18.34
CA GLU A 8 3.18 4.55 18.64
C GLU A 8 1.69 4.67 18.99
N GLU A 9 1.31 5.64 19.81
CA GLU A 9 -0.10 5.92 20.09
C GLU A 9 -0.84 6.39 18.83
N ALA A 10 -0.19 7.21 18.00
CA ALA A 10 -0.76 7.63 16.72
C ALA A 10 -1.05 6.43 15.81
N ILE A 11 -0.11 5.51 15.66
CA ILE A 11 -0.25 4.29 14.85
C ILE A 11 -1.42 3.44 15.37
N CYS A 12 -1.48 3.20 16.67
CA CYS A 12 -2.58 2.44 17.28
C CYS A 12 -3.94 3.09 17.00
N HIS A 13 -4.02 4.40 17.18
CA HIS A 13 -5.26 5.14 16.93
C HIS A 13 -5.69 5.10 15.46
N ILE A 14 -4.75 5.31 14.54
CA ILE A 14 -5.01 5.29 13.11
C ILE A 14 -5.49 3.89 12.68
N ASN A 15 -4.75 2.84 13.03
CA ASN A 15 -5.09 1.48 12.65
C ASN A 15 -6.47 1.01 13.18
N ALA A 16 -6.90 1.56 14.32
CA ALA A 16 -8.23 1.27 14.88
C ALA A 16 -9.38 2.00 14.17
N ASN A 17 -9.09 3.08 13.44
CA ASN A 17 -10.13 3.98 12.91
C ASN A 17 -10.01 4.27 11.41
N ASN A 18 -8.96 3.82 10.73
CA ASN A 18 -8.72 4.14 9.33
C ASN A 18 -9.56 3.30 8.36
N THR A 19 -9.61 3.74 7.10
CA THR A 19 -10.24 3.01 6.00
C THR A 19 -9.29 2.01 5.34
N LYS A 20 -8.03 1.96 5.76
CA LYS A 20 -6.94 1.15 5.19
C LYS A 20 -6.57 1.51 3.75
N HIS A 21 -6.87 2.73 3.34
CA HIS A 21 -6.56 3.23 2.01
C HIS A 21 -5.22 4.00 1.98
N SER A 22 -5.17 5.20 2.55
CA SER A 22 -3.99 6.07 2.50
C SER A 22 -3.81 6.84 3.79
N GLU A 23 -2.60 6.79 4.32
CA GLU A 23 -2.22 7.50 5.55
C GLU A 23 -0.89 8.23 5.35
N ALA A 24 -0.71 9.36 6.03
CA ALA A 24 0.50 10.16 5.91
C ALA A 24 0.99 10.66 7.25
N ILE A 25 2.31 10.77 7.38
CA ILE A 25 2.98 11.47 8.47
C ILE A 25 3.76 12.66 7.92
N ILE A 26 3.74 13.76 8.65
CA ILE A 26 4.62 14.91 8.39
C ILE A 26 5.61 14.98 9.55
N THR A 27 6.88 14.75 9.27
CA THR A 27 7.92 14.71 10.30
C THR A 27 9.31 14.91 9.71
N GLU A 28 10.20 15.51 10.47
CA GLU A 28 11.65 15.54 10.21
C GLU A 28 12.39 14.41 10.94
N ASN A 29 11.71 13.75 11.90
CA ASN A 29 12.30 12.65 12.67
C ASN A 29 12.26 11.35 11.86
N LYS A 30 13.43 10.88 11.44
CA LYS A 30 13.56 9.66 10.62
C LYS A 30 13.09 8.40 11.34
N GLU A 31 13.35 8.29 12.65
CA GLU A 31 12.90 7.13 13.43
C GLU A 31 11.36 7.07 13.52
N ALA A 32 10.70 8.22 13.73
CA ALA A 32 9.25 8.31 13.72
C ALA A 32 8.67 7.96 12.34
N ALA A 33 9.31 8.40 11.25
CA ALA A 33 8.92 8.07 9.89
C ALA A 33 8.99 6.56 9.64
N GLU A 34 10.10 5.90 10.00
CA GLU A 34 10.29 4.45 9.85
C GLU A 34 9.26 3.65 10.65
N LYS A 35 9.02 4.03 11.92
CA LYS A 35 7.99 3.40 12.76
C LYS A 35 6.59 3.53 12.13
N PHE A 36 6.28 4.71 11.59
CA PHE A 36 5.00 4.96 10.93
C PHE A 36 4.83 4.11 9.68
N LEU A 37 5.84 4.08 8.79
CA LEU A 37 5.82 3.26 7.58
C LEU A 37 5.64 1.77 7.89
N ALA A 38 6.32 1.27 8.93
CA ALA A 38 6.24 -0.14 9.33
C ALA A 38 4.95 -0.50 10.07
N GLY A 39 4.36 0.45 10.80
CA GLY A 39 3.27 0.18 11.72
C GLY A 39 1.86 0.47 11.18
N ILE A 40 1.73 1.24 10.12
CA ILE A 40 0.41 1.60 9.57
C ILE A 40 -0.13 0.49 8.66
N ASP A 41 -1.37 0.09 8.91
CA ASP A 41 -2.13 -0.82 8.05
C ASP A 41 -2.98 -0.05 7.04
N ALA A 42 -2.35 0.34 5.93
CA ALA A 42 -3.01 1.00 4.80
C ALA A 42 -2.40 0.54 3.47
N ALA A 43 -3.12 0.74 2.38
CA ALA A 43 -2.63 0.41 1.04
C ALA A 43 -1.46 1.31 0.62
N CYS A 44 -1.49 2.58 1.01
CA CYS A 44 -0.46 3.57 0.73
C CYS A 44 -0.11 4.31 2.01
N VAL A 45 1.18 4.40 2.33
CA VAL A 45 1.68 5.11 3.50
C VAL A 45 2.71 6.13 3.05
N TYR A 46 2.54 7.38 3.45
CA TYR A 46 3.33 8.51 2.98
C TYR A 46 4.12 9.16 4.10
N VAL A 47 5.30 9.63 3.78
CA VAL A 47 6.11 10.52 4.63
C VAL A 47 6.32 11.83 3.88
N ASN A 48 5.90 12.94 4.48
CA ASN A 48 6.06 14.30 3.95
C ASN A 48 5.50 14.50 2.54
N ALA A 49 4.46 13.76 2.19
CA ALA A 49 3.79 13.87 0.90
C ALA A 49 2.27 13.80 1.08
N SER A 50 1.56 14.34 0.09
CA SER A 50 0.10 14.33 0.07
C SER A 50 -0.44 12.95 -0.30
N THR A 51 -1.48 12.49 0.40
CA THR A 51 -2.23 11.27 0.04
C THR A 51 -2.90 11.37 -1.34
N ARG A 52 -3.00 12.57 -1.93
CA ARG A 52 -3.50 12.78 -3.30
C ARG A 52 -2.63 12.12 -4.38
N PHE A 53 -1.40 11.74 -4.06
CA PHE A 53 -0.57 10.95 -4.97
C PHE A 53 -1.06 9.50 -5.12
N THR A 54 -1.97 9.02 -4.28
CA THR A 54 -2.63 7.72 -4.49
C THR A 54 -3.62 7.84 -5.64
N ASP A 55 -3.12 7.64 -6.84
CA ASP A 55 -3.85 7.76 -8.10
C ASP A 55 -3.20 6.87 -9.16
N GLY A 56 -4.03 6.16 -9.93
CA GLY A 56 -3.53 5.22 -10.95
C GLY A 56 -2.70 5.88 -12.04
N PHE A 57 -2.98 7.13 -12.40
CA PHE A 57 -2.17 7.87 -13.36
C PHE A 57 -0.85 8.35 -12.74
N GLU A 58 -0.88 8.89 -11.54
CA GLU A 58 0.34 9.32 -10.82
C GLU A 58 1.28 8.14 -10.53
N PHE A 59 0.73 6.95 -10.25
CA PHE A 59 1.50 5.72 -10.07
C PHE A 59 2.01 5.10 -11.38
N GLY A 60 1.58 5.63 -12.52
CA GLY A 60 2.00 5.15 -13.83
C GLY A 60 1.25 3.91 -14.33
N PHE A 61 0.10 3.59 -13.77
CA PHE A 61 -0.72 2.44 -14.19
C PHE A 61 -1.52 2.72 -15.48
N GLY A 62 -1.56 3.98 -15.93
CA GLY A 62 -2.26 4.39 -17.15
C GLY A 62 -3.79 4.41 -17.03
N ALA A 63 -4.35 3.98 -15.91
CA ALA A 63 -5.76 3.99 -15.59
C ALA A 63 -5.98 3.77 -14.10
N GLU A 64 -7.16 4.09 -13.61
CA GLU A 64 -7.66 3.68 -12.30
C GLU A 64 -9.08 3.15 -12.49
N ILE A 65 -9.21 1.83 -12.51
CA ILE A 65 -10.47 1.11 -12.74
C ILE A 65 -11.10 0.58 -11.46
N GLY A 66 -10.40 0.72 -10.36
CA GLY A 66 -10.85 0.34 -9.04
C GLY A 66 -9.83 0.74 -7.98
N ILE A 67 -10.28 0.72 -6.73
CA ILE A 67 -9.46 0.97 -5.55
C ILE A 67 -9.76 -0.14 -4.55
N SER A 68 -8.72 -0.79 -4.03
CA SER A 68 -8.85 -1.86 -3.06
C SER A 68 -8.05 -1.60 -1.80
N THR A 69 -8.62 -1.92 -0.66
CA THR A 69 -7.93 -1.97 0.63
C THR A 69 -7.68 -3.41 1.11
N GLN A 70 -7.97 -4.39 0.27
CA GLN A 70 -7.78 -5.81 0.55
C GLN A 70 -6.28 -6.16 0.60
N LYS A 71 -5.94 -7.25 1.32
CA LYS A 71 -4.57 -7.77 1.38
C LYS A 71 -4.35 -9.03 0.53
N LEU A 72 -5.43 -9.72 0.18
CA LEU A 72 -5.37 -11.03 -0.50
C LEU A 72 -5.38 -10.93 -2.02
N HIS A 73 -5.47 -9.74 -2.58
CA HIS A 73 -5.46 -9.47 -4.01
C HIS A 73 -4.85 -8.10 -4.25
N ALA A 74 -5.12 -7.48 -5.41
CA ALA A 74 -4.63 -6.12 -5.70
C ALA A 74 -5.01 -5.16 -4.56
N ARG A 75 -4.08 -4.29 -4.18
CA ARG A 75 -4.24 -3.32 -3.10
C ARG A 75 -3.87 -1.92 -3.58
N GLY A 76 -4.64 -0.90 -3.14
CA GLY A 76 -4.49 0.48 -3.60
C GLY A 76 -5.15 0.71 -4.95
N PRO A 77 -4.66 1.66 -5.77
CA PRO A 77 -5.16 1.91 -7.12
C PRO A 77 -4.96 0.68 -8.01
N MET A 78 -5.96 0.35 -8.81
CA MET A 78 -5.93 -0.78 -9.72
C MET A 78 -6.04 -0.31 -11.17
N GLY A 79 -5.11 -0.73 -12.02
CA GLY A 79 -5.08 -0.47 -13.45
C GLY A 79 -5.36 -1.73 -14.28
N LEU A 80 -4.89 -1.75 -15.52
CA LEU A 80 -5.08 -2.88 -16.44
C LEU A 80 -4.48 -4.21 -15.94
N PRO A 81 -3.32 -4.24 -15.25
CA PRO A 81 -2.74 -5.50 -14.79
C PRO A 81 -3.67 -6.30 -13.86
N GLU A 82 -4.45 -5.63 -13.02
CA GLU A 82 -5.35 -6.27 -12.05
C GLU A 82 -6.59 -6.90 -12.72
N LEU A 83 -6.89 -6.54 -13.97
CA LEU A 83 -7.95 -7.18 -14.77
C LEU A 83 -7.49 -8.45 -15.47
N THR A 84 -6.20 -8.78 -15.38
CA THR A 84 -5.60 -9.91 -16.07
C THR A 84 -5.11 -10.95 -15.07
N SER A 85 -4.94 -12.16 -15.57
CA SER A 85 -4.20 -13.21 -14.88
C SER A 85 -3.13 -13.76 -15.81
N TYR A 86 -2.25 -14.58 -15.29
CA TYR A 86 -1.20 -15.19 -16.05
C TYR A 86 -1.23 -16.72 -15.96
N GLN A 87 -0.65 -17.35 -16.95
CA GLN A 87 -0.49 -18.79 -17.04
C GLN A 87 0.98 -19.13 -17.27
N TYR A 88 1.51 -20.02 -16.48
CA TYR A 88 2.83 -20.60 -16.78
C TYR A 88 2.69 -21.67 -17.86
N ARG A 89 3.48 -21.57 -18.91
CA ARG A 89 3.59 -22.58 -19.97
C ARG A 89 4.97 -23.20 -19.87
N ILE A 90 5.02 -24.44 -19.44
CA ILE A 90 6.26 -25.17 -19.18
C ILE A 90 6.36 -26.27 -20.24
N LEU A 91 7.39 -26.17 -21.08
CA LEU A 91 7.69 -27.15 -22.10
C LEU A 91 8.94 -27.94 -21.67
N GLY A 92 8.83 -29.24 -21.66
CA GLY A 92 9.94 -30.12 -21.28
C GLY A 92 10.22 -31.15 -22.37
N ASP A 93 11.37 -31.77 -22.26
CA ASP A 93 11.84 -32.87 -23.14
C ASP A 93 12.28 -34.05 -22.24
N GLY A 94 11.44 -34.43 -21.28
CA GLY A 94 11.67 -35.55 -20.40
C GLY A 94 12.64 -35.29 -19.24
N GLN A 95 12.94 -34.05 -18.92
CA GLN A 95 13.80 -33.72 -17.78
C GLN A 95 13.22 -34.24 -16.45
N ILE A 96 14.08 -34.81 -15.62
CA ILE A 96 13.73 -35.27 -14.28
C ILE A 96 14.05 -34.15 -13.29
N ARG A 97 13.13 -33.90 -12.37
CA ARG A 97 13.39 -32.97 -11.26
C ARG A 97 14.43 -33.61 -10.33
N PRO A 98 15.55 -32.91 -10.05
CA PRO A 98 16.56 -33.37 -9.10
C PRO A 98 16.05 -33.42 -7.67
#